data_eaa7a12e834cf292215dbc2de4929515
#
_entry.id   eaa7a12e834cf292215dbc2de4929515
#
_cell.length_a   1.000
_cell.length_b   1.000
_cell.length_c   1.000
_cell.angle_alpha   90.00
_cell.angle_beta   90.00
_cell.angle_gamma   90.00
#
_symmetry.space_group_name_H-M   'P 1'
#
loop_
_entity.id
_entity.type
_entity.pdbx_description
1 polymer ?
#
loop_
_entity_poly.entity_id
_entity_poly.type
_entity_poly.pdbx_seq_one_letter_code
_entity_poly.pdbx_strand_id
1 'polypeptide(L)'
;MENGDRSGAGAGAVGSAGSLGLRVGQAVFSSASLLFMSVGVEFFSYTAFCFLVTIMGLVIPWSCTLAMIDVYSVFVGCPFRVPGVMVIVVVGDWVLSVLSFAAACSSAAVIDLLLQFHGSQCSPRFCGRYQLSTMMAFLSWFLTAASAIFNFWFVASL
;
A
#
# COMPACT_ATOMS: atom_id res chain seq x y z
N MET A 1 -25.05 5.04 -30.71
CA MET A 1 -25.13 4.44 -29.35
C MET A 1 -23.78 3.84 -29.01
N GLU A 2 -22.79 4.67 -28.70
CA GLU A 2 -21.41 4.21 -28.39
C GLU A 2 -20.74 5.17 -27.40
N ASN A 3 -21.37 5.41 -26.24
CA ASN A 3 -20.84 6.29 -25.17
C ASN A 3 -20.75 5.60 -23.81
N GLY A 4 -20.93 4.26 -23.74
CA GLY A 4 -20.96 3.53 -22.46
C GLY A 4 -19.62 3.01 -21.95
N ASP A 5 -18.62 2.84 -22.81
CA ASP A 5 -17.45 1.99 -22.51
C ASP A 5 -16.16 2.76 -22.12
N ARG A 6 -16.18 4.09 -22.22
CA ARG A 6 -15.00 4.91 -21.84
C ARG A 6 -14.94 5.32 -20.37
N SER A 7 -16.01 5.14 -19.63
CA SER A 7 -16.05 5.51 -18.20
C SER A 7 -15.31 4.54 -17.29
N GLY A 8 -15.16 3.28 -17.66
CA GLY A 8 -14.55 2.26 -16.81
C GLY A 8 -13.01 2.28 -16.81
N ALA A 9 -12.40 2.56 -17.96
CA ALA A 9 -10.95 2.49 -18.11
C ALA A 9 -10.19 3.68 -17.48
N GLY A 10 -10.87 4.81 -17.26
CA GLY A 10 -10.28 6.00 -16.67
C GLY A 10 -10.34 6.08 -15.14
N ALA A 11 -11.16 5.24 -14.51
CA ALA A 11 -11.49 5.35 -13.08
C ALA A 11 -10.32 5.02 -12.13
N GLY A 12 -9.30 4.29 -12.59
CA GLY A 12 -8.12 3.92 -11.79
C GLY A 12 -6.83 4.60 -12.22
N ALA A 13 -6.85 5.38 -13.31
CA ALA A 13 -5.65 6.05 -13.81
C ALA A 13 -5.28 7.27 -12.94
N VAL A 14 -4.00 7.62 -12.88
CA VAL A 14 -3.50 8.81 -12.17
C VAL A 14 -4.31 10.04 -12.58
N GLY A 15 -4.80 10.80 -11.60
CA GLY A 15 -5.63 11.98 -11.81
C GLY A 15 -7.14 11.69 -11.89
N SER A 16 -7.58 10.47 -11.55
CA SER A 16 -9.00 10.12 -11.42
C SER A 16 -9.44 10.01 -9.96
N ALA A 17 -10.74 10.17 -9.69
CA ALA A 17 -11.30 9.99 -8.34
C ALA A 17 -11.05 8.56 -7.80
N GLY A 18 -11.03 7.56 -8.66
CA GLY A 18 -10.71 6.18 -8.27
C GLY A 18 -9.26 6.00 -7.84
N SER A 19 -8.31 6.61 -8.56
CA SER A 19 -6.90 6.65 -8.17
C SER A 19 -6.71 7.32 -6.81
N LEU A 20 -7.33 8.46 -6.58
CA LEU A 20 -7.31 9.15 -5.29
C LEU A 20 -7.81 8.25 -4.15
N GLY A 21 -8.91 7.55 -4.34
CA GLY A 21 -9.47 6.62 -3.35
C GLY A 21 -8.49 5.50 -2.99
N LEU A 22 -7.85 4.89 -3.99
CA LEU A 22 -6.83 3.86 -3.79
C LEU A 22 -5.62 4.41 -3.00
N ARG A 23 -5.13 5.60 -3.33
CA ARG A 23 -3.98 6.23 -2.67
C ARG A 23 -4.27 6.58 -1.21
N VAL A 24 -5.45 7.14 -0.94
CA VAL A 24 -5.88 7.43 0.44
C VAL A 24 -6.02 6.14 1.24
N GLY A 25 -6.63 5.10 0.66
CA GLY A 25 -6.73 3.78 1.29
C GLY A 25 -5.36 3.19 1.63
N GLN A 26 -4.39 3.25 0.70
CA GLN A 26 -3.01 2.82 0.95
C GLN A 26 -2.39 3.56 2.14
N ALA A 27 -2.49 4.90 2.17
CA ALA A 27 -1.94 5.70 3.26
C ALA A 27 -2.58 5.35 4.61
N VAL A 28 -3.90 5.18 4.66
CA VAL A 28 -4.64 4.82 5.88
C VAL A 28 -4.22 3.44 6.40
N PHE A 29 -4.23 2.41 5.55
CA PHE A 29 -3.86 1.05 5.98
C PHE A 29 -2.39 0.92 6.33
N SER A 30 -1.49 1.60 5.61
CA SER A 30 -0.07 1.64 5.96
C SER A 30 0.17 2.33 7.30
N SER A 31 -0.51 3.45 7.56
CA SER A 31 -0.42 4.15 8.84
C SER A 31 -0.98 3.32 9.99
N ALA A 32 -2.11 2.63 9.78
CA ALA A 32 -2.68 1.73 10.76
C ALA A 32 -1.73 0.56 11.07
N SER A 33 -1.17 -0.09 10.05
CA SER A 33 -0.17 -1.15 10.20
C SER A 33 1.03 -0.68 11.03
N LEU A 34 1.58 0.48 10.70
CA LEU A 34 2.72 1.07 11.40
C LEU A 34 2.38 1.39 12.86
N LEU A 35 1.22 1.98 13.13
CA LEU A 35 0.78 2.31 14.50
C LEU A 35 0.61 1.05 15.34
N PHE A 36 -0.06 0.00 14.83
CA PHE A 36 -0.25 -1.24 15.57
C PHE A 36 1.07 -1.96 15.85
N MET A 37 2.07 -1.86 14.96
CA MET A 37 3.38 -2.45 15.16
C MET A 37 4.23 -1.63 16.16
N SER A 38 4.21 -0.30 16.08
CA SER A 38 5.07 0.58 16.86
C SER A 38 4.69 0.72 18.35
N VAL A 39 3.46 0.39 18.73
CA VAL A 39 3.00 0.48 20.14
C VAL A 39 3.62 -0.61 21.04
N GLY A 40 4.31 -1.64 20.48
CA GLY A 40 5.03 -2.67 21.23
C GLY A 40 6.54 -2.37 21.26
N VAL A 41 7.14 -2.34 22.44
CA VAL A 41 8.59 -2.05 22.60
C VAL A 41 9.47 -3.17 22.07
N GLU A 42 8.91 -4.36 21.85
CA GLU A 42 9.66 -5.57 21.48
C GLU A 42 9.80 -5.81 19.97
N PHE A 43 9.17 -4.98 19.11
CA PHE A 43 9.23 -5.20 17.67
C PHE A 43 10.66 -5.06 17.10
N PHE A 44 11.54 -4.30 17.75
CA PHE A 44 12.94 -4.15 17.36
C PHE A 44 13.76 -5.44 17.47
N SER A 45 13.29 -6.41 18.24
CA SER A 45 13.96 -7.72 18.40
C SER A 45 13.86 -8.60 17.17
N TYR A 46 12.94 -8.29 16.23
CA TYR A 46 12.71 -9.09 15.03
C TYR A 46 12.93 -8.26 13.77
N THR A 47 13.93 -8.65 12.98
CA THR A 47 14.30 -7.96 11.72
C THR A 47 13.11 -7.85 10.73
N ALA A 48 12.24 -8.87 10.69
CA ALA A 48 11.06 -8.86 9.82
C ALA A 48 10.07 -7.73 10.18
N PHE A 49 9.89 -7.42 11.46
CA PHE A 49 9.03 -6.34 11.90
C PHE A 49 9.64 -4.97 11.62
N CYS A 50 10.96 -4.83 11.81
CA CYS A 50 11.68 -3.62 11.41
C CYS A 50 11.59 -3.38 9.91
N PHE A 51 11.70 -4.43 9.10
CA PHE A 51 11.52 -4.35 7.65
C PHE A 51 10.11 -3.90 7.29
N LEU A 52 9.07 -4.48 7.91
CA LEU A 52 7.68 -4.07 7.69
C LEU A 52 7.47 -2.59 8.02
N VAL A 53 7.95 -2.13 9.18
CA VAL A 53 7.83 -0.72 9.62
C VAL A 53 8.52 0.22 8.62
N THR A 54 9.71 -0.15 8.13
CA THR A 54 10.46 0.65 7.16
C THR A 54 9.69 0.75 5.83
N ILE A 55 9.20 -0.36 5.30
CA ILE A 55 8.46 -0.36 4.03
C ILE A 55 7.13 0.39 4.16
N MET A 56 6.36 0.17 5.23
CA MET A 56 5.12 0.93 5.45
C MET A 56 5.40 2.42 5.63
N GLY A 57 6.51 2.78 6.29
CA GLY A 57 6.99 4.16 6.40
C GLY A 57 7.35 4.81 5.06
N LEU A 58 7.78 4.04 4.06
CA LEU A 58 8.03 4.53 2.69
C LEU A 58 6.75 4.61 1.86
N VAL A 59 5.81 3.69 2.04
CA VAL A 59 4.52 3.70 1.34
C VAL A 59 3.69 4.94 1.69
N ILE A 60 3.72 5.40 2.94
CA ILE A 60 2.95 6.56 3.40
C ILE A 60 3.31 7.83 2.62
N PRO A 61 4.57 8.35 2.62
CA PRO A 61 4.91 9.57 1.91
C PRO A 61 4.74 9.41 0.39
N TRP A 62 5.00 8.22 -0.16
CA TRP A 62 4.76 7.93 -1.57
C TRP A 62 3.28 8.09 -1.93
N SER A 63 2.38 7.40 -1.20
CA SER A 63 0.94 7.47 -1.43
C SER A 63 0.38 8.88 -1.19
N CYS A 64 0.87 9.59 -0.16
CA CYS A 64 0.46 10.97 0.11
C CYS A 64 0.87 11.91 -1.03
N THR A 65 2.10 11.80 -1.54
CA THR A 65 2.58 12.63 -2.65
C THR A 65 1.73 12.41 -3.90
N LEU A 66 1.44 11.16 -4.25
CA LEU A 66 0.61 10.83 -5.40
C LEU A 66 -0.86 11.25 -5.19
N ALA A 67 -1.39 11.10 -3.98
CA ALA A 67 -2.73 11.59 -3.64
C ALA A 67 -2.84 13.11 -3.79
N MET A 68 -1.81 13.87 -3.42
CA MET A 68 -1.78 15.33 -3.64
C MET A 68 -1.79 15.68 -5.13
N ILE A 69 -1.06 14.94 -5.95
CA ILE A 69 -1.06 15.11 -7.41
C ILE A 69 -2.45 14.79 -7.98
N ASP A 70 -3.08 13.71 -7.53
CA ASP A 70 -4.42 13.32 -7.96
C ASP A 70 -5.48 14.35 -7.54
N VAL A 71 -5.41 14.86 -6.30
CA VAL A 71 -6.28 15.94 -5.82
C VAL A 71 -6.13 17.17 -6.70
N TYR A 72 -4.90 17.60 -6.93
CA TYR A 72 -4.64 18.76 -7.80
C TYR A 72 -5.22 18.55 -9.20
N SER A 73 -5.00 17.38 -9.80
CA SER A 73 -5.51 17.04 -11.12
C SER A 73 -7.04 17.06 -11.19
N VAL A 74 -7.72 16.53 -10.15
CA VAL A 74 -9.19 16.52 -10.08
C VAL A 74 -9.76 17.93 -9.93
N PHE A 75 -9.13 18.78 -9.09
CA PHE A 75 -9.63 20.14 -8.85
C PHE A 75 -9.35 21.12 -10.00
N VAL A 76 -8.18 21.01 -10.65
CA VAL A 76 -7.78 21.91 -11.75
C VAL A 76 -8.31 21.43 -13.10
N GLY A 77 -8.77 20.17 -13.18
CA GLY A 77 -9.29 19.59 -14.42
C GLY A 77 -8.23 19.39 -15.52
N CYS A 78 -6.94 19.56 -15.18
CA CYS A 78 -5.83 19.30 -16.07
C CYS A 78 -5.17 17.96 -15.71
N PRO A 79 -5.33 16.92 -16.51
CA PRO A 79 -4.63 15.66 -16.26
C PRO A 79 -3.12 15.88 -16.37
N PHE A 80 -2.39 15.61 -15.29
CA PHE A 80 -0.93 15.71 -15.26
C PHE A 80 -0.32 14.54 -16.04
N ARG A 81 -0.26 14.69 -17.38
CA ARG A 81 0.18 13.65 -18.32
C ARG A 81 1.59 13.89 -18.85
N VAL A 82 2.55 14.11 -17.95
CA VAL A 82 3.96 14.10 -18.36
C VAL A 82 4.40 12.64 -18.48
N PRO A 83 4.77 12.12 -19.67
CA PRO A 83 5.05 10.69 -19.86
C PRO A 83 6.16 10.17 -18.96
N GLY A 84 7.19 10.98 -18.68
CA GLY A 84 8.27 10.60 -17.77
C GLY A 84 7.81 10.39 -16.32
N VAL A 85 6.89 11.22 -15.84
CA VAL A 85 6.33 11.08 -14.47
C VAL A 85 5.47 9.83 -14.36
N MET A 86 4.69 9.51 -15.39
CA MET A 86 3.87 8.29 -15.40
C MET A 86 4.71 7.02 -15.29
N VAL A 87 5.83 6.95 -16.00
CA VAL A 87 6.76 5.81 -15.91
C VAL A 87 7.31 5.67 -14.49
N ILE A 88 7.74 6.78 -13.87
CA ILE A 88 8.25 6.79 -12.48
C ILE A 88 7.17 6.29 -11.51
N VAL A 89 5.93 6.74 -11.67
CA VAL A 89 4.80 6.31 -10.82
C VAL A 89 4.55 4.81 -10.97
N VAL A 90 4.50 4.30 -12.20
CA VAL A 90 4.28 2.87 -12.45
C VAL A 90 5.41 2.03 -11.86
N VAL A 91 6.66 2.39 -12.12
CA VAL A 91 7.82 1.67 -11.57
C VAL A 91 7.85 1.74 -10.03
N GLY A 92 7.60 2.90 -9.45
CA GLY A 92 7.54 3.08 -8.00
C GLY A 92 6.44 2.23 -7.35
N ASP A 93 5.26 2.22 -7.92
CA ASP A 93 4.14 1.40 -7.44
C ASP A 93 4.46 -0.10 -7.53
N TRP A 94 5.08 -0.56 -8.60
CA TRP A 94 5.51 -1.96 -8.74
C TRP A 94 6.56 -2.35 -7.70
N VAL A 95 7.60 -1.53 -7.52
CA VAL A 95 8.66 -1.77 -6.54
C VAL A 95 8.07 -1.81 -5.12
N LEU A 96 7.27 -0.81 -4.75
CA LEU A 96 6.63 -0.77 -3.44
C LEU A 96 5.63 -1.91 -3.23
N SER A 97 4.91 -2.33 -4.27
CA SER A 97 4.02 -3.48 -4.21
C SER A 97 4.78 -4.78 -3.88
N VAL A 98 5.89 -5.04 -4.56
CA VAL A 98 6.72 -6.23 -4.30
C VAL A 98 7.33 -6.18 -2.90
N LEU A 99 7.88 -5.03 -2.49
CA LEU A 99 8.50 -4.86 -1.19
C LEU A 99 7.49 -4.98 -0.04
N SER A 100 6.31 -4.39 -0.18
CA SER A 100 5.25 -4.48 0.85
C SER A 100 4.71 -5.90 0.98
N PHE A 101 4.59 -6.64 -0.13
CA PHE A 101 4.23 -8.06 -0.10
C PHE A 101 5.28 -8.89 0.64
N ALA A 102 6.56 -8.73 0.28
CA ALA A 102 7.65 -9.43 0.94
C ALA A 102 7.71 -9.14 2.45
N ALA A 103 7.52 -7.86 2.83
CA ALA A 103 7.50 -7.45 4.23
C ALA A 103 6.30 -8.05 4.99
N ALA A 104 5.11 -8.06 4.39
CA ALA A 104 3.92 -8.66 4.99
C ALA A 104 4.07 -10.18 5.16
N CYS A 105 4.57 -10.89 4.15
CA CYS A 105 4.81 -12.33 4.21
C CYS A 105 5.87 -12.70 5.25
N SER A 106 6.99 -11.97 5.33
CA SER A 106 8.03 -12.23 6.32
C SER A 106 7.53 -12.00 7.75
N SER A 107 6.73 -10.97 7.97
CA SER A 107 6.11 -10.71 9.27
C SER A 107 5.08 -11.76 9.65
N ALA A 108 4.27 -12.24 8.70
CA ALA A 108 3.32 -13.32 8.91
C ALA A 108 4.03 -14.62 9.32
N ALA A 109 5.13 -14.97 8.66
CA ALA A 109 5.92 -16.16 8.99
C ALA A 109 6.50 -16.09 10.41
N VAL A 110 7.00 -14.92 10.83
CA VAL A 110 7.51 -14.74 12.20
C VAL A 110 6.39 -14.90 13.24
N ILE A 111 5.20 -14.34 12.96
CA ILE A 111 4.04 -14.47 13.85
C ILE A 111 3.63 -15.94 13.97
N ASP A 112 3.59 -16.68 12.87
CA ASP A 112 3.24 -18.12 12.88
C ASP A 112 4.24 -18.94 13.71
N LEU A 113 5.54 -18.69 13.54
CA LEU A 113 6.59 -19.30 14.35
C LEU A 113 6.44 -18.96 15.85
N LEU A 114 6.14 -17.71 16.19
CA LEU A 114 5.92 -17.31 17.58
C LEU A 114 4.73 -18.02 18.21
N LEU A 115 3.66 -18.24 17.44
CA LEU A 115 2.48 -18.98 17.90
C LEU A 115 2.78 -20.48 18.11
N GLN A 116 3.60 -21.08 17.24
CA GLN A 116 3.96 -22.50 17.34
C GLN A 116 4.91 -22.80 18.51
N PHE A 117 5.94 -21.95 18.70
CA PHE A 117 6.98 -22.20 19.71
C PHE A 117 6.63 -21.66 21.10
N HIS A 118 5.81 -20.64 21.22
CA HIS A 118 5.48 -19.96 22.47
C HIS A 118 3.99 -20.09 22.87
N GLY A 119 3.35 -21.19 22.58
CA GLY A 119 1.93 -21.43 22.83
C GLY A 119 1.41 -21.15 24.25
N SER A 120 2.27 -20.82 25.23
CA SER A 120 1.90 -20.41 26.59
C SER A 120 2.39 -19.04 27.02
N GLN A 121 3.29 -18.38 26.27
CA GLN A 121 3.91 -17.12 26.68
C GLN A 121 3.52 -15.90 25.84
N CYS A 122 2.88 -16.08 24.70
CA CYS A 122 2.37 -14.94 23.94
C CYS A 122 1.05 -14.47 24.59
N SER A 123 1.10 -13.36 25.33
CA SER A 123 -0.12 -12.75 25.85
C SER A 123 -1.08 -12.46 24.68
N PRO A 124 -2.36 -12.90 24.76
CA PRO A 124 -3.33 -12.76 23.65
C PRO A 124 -3.49 -11.33 23.13
N ARG A 125 -3.16 -10.34 23.96
CA ARG A 125 -3.21 -8.92 23.58
C ARG A 125 -2.10 -8.51 22.63
N PHE A 126 -0.88 -9.03 22.78
CA PHE A 126 0.26 -8.65 21.94
C PHE A 126 0.25 -9.41 20.61
N CYS A 127 -0.01 -10.71 20.61
CA CYS A 127 -0.11 -11.50 19.38
C CYS A 127 -1.23 -10.99 18.45
N GLY A 128 -2.39 -10.68 18.99
CA GLY A 128 -3.50 -10.14 18.21
C GLY A 128 -3.17 -8.79 17.52
N ARG A 129 -2.34 -7.96 18.14
CA ARG A 129 -1.93 -6.66 17.56
C ARG A 129 -0.96 -6.82 16.40
N TYR A 130 0.03 -7.71 16.51
CA TYR A 130 0.96 -7.99 15.41
C TYR A 130 0.24 -8.67 14.24
N GLN A 131 -0.70 -9.57 14.52
CA GLN A 131 -1.54 -10.18 13.51
C GLN A 131 -2.40 -9.12 12.79
N LEU A 132 -3.02 -8.21 13.54
CA LEU A 132 -3.80 -7.11 12.95
C LEU A 132 -2.93 -6.18 12.11
N SER A 133 -1.72 -5.82 12.57
CA SER A 133 -0.75 -5.01 11.81
C SER A 133 -0.42 -5.67 10.47
N THR A 134 -0.15 -6.97 10.48
CA THR A 134 0.17 -7.72 9.26
C THR A 134 -1.03 -7.80 8.31
N MET A 135 -2.24 -7.96 8.83
CA MET A 135 -3.47 -7.92 8.02
C MET A 135 -3.65 -6.55 7.35
N MET A 136 -3.42 -5.45 8.06
CA MET A 136 -3.48 -4.10 7.50
C MET A 136 -2.39 -3.89 6.44
N ALA A 137 -1.20 -4.48 6.62
CA ALA A 137 -0.14 -4.46 5.61
C ALA A 137 -0.55 -5.19 4.32
N PHE A 138 -1.21 -6.35 4.42
CA PHE A 138 -1.75 -7.05 3.25
C PHE A 138 -2.83 -6.25 2.52
N LEU A 139 -3.72 -5.58 3.26
CA LEU A 139 -4.74 -4.70 2.65
C LEU A 139 -4.08 -3.53 1.92
N SER A 140 -3.08 -2.89 2.53
CA SER A 140 -2.30 -1.84 1.87
C SER A 140 -1.61 -2.35 0.61
N TRP A 141 -0.97 -3.52 0.68
CA TRP A 141 -0.36 -4.17 -0.49
C TRP A 141 -1.38 -4.40 -1.60
N PHE A 142 -2.55 -4.93 -1.28
CA PHE A 142 -3.59 -5.19 -2.27
C PHE A 142 -4.01 -3.91 -3.03
N LEU A 143 -4.18 -2.81 -2.31
CA LEU A 143 -4.51 -1.52 -2.91
C LEU A 143 -3.34 -0.98 -3.77
N THR A 144 -2.09 -1.19 -3.32
CA THR A 144 -0.90 -0.79 -4.10
C THR A 144 -0.79 -1.61 -5.38
N ALA A 145 -1.00 -2.92 -5.31
CA ALA A 145 -0.99 -3.80 -6.47
C ALA A 145 -2.11 -3.46 -7.47
N ALA A 146 -3.32 -3.21 -6.97
CA ALA A 146 -4.44 -2.77 -7.81
C ALA A 146 -4.10 -1.46 -8.53
N SER A 147 -3.56 -0.47 -7.81
CA SER A 147 -3.13 0.81 -8.40
C SER A 147 -2.04 0.61 -9.46
N ALA A 148 -1.05 -0.23 -9.18
CA ALA A 148 0.04 -0.54 -10.12
C ALA A 148 -0.49 -1.16 -11.41
N ILE A 149 -1.43 -2.11 -11.31
CA ILE A 149 -2.07 -2.76 -12.47
C ILE A 149 -2.86 -1.74 -13.28
N PHE A 150 -3.70 -0.90 -12.64
CA PHE A 150 -4.49 0.10 -13.36
C PHE A 150 -3.60 1.12 -14.08
N ASN A 151 -2.55 1.61 -13.43
CA ASN A 151 -1.60 2.54 -14.04
C ASN A 151 -0.83 1.90 -15.20
N PHE A 152 -0.44 0.62 -15.06
CA PHE A 152 0.23 -0.13 -16.12
C PHE A 152 -0.68 -0.30 -17.35
N TRP A 153 -1.94 -0.73 -17.13
CA TRP A 153 -2.92 -0.87 -18.22
C TRP A 153 -3.16 0.46 -18.93
N PHE A 154 -3.24 1.54 -18.18
CA PHE A 154 -3.43 2.86 -18.77
C PHE A 154 -2.24 3.27 -19.65
N VAL A 155 -1.00 3.06 -19.17
CA VAL A 155 0.21 3.36 -19.96
C VAL A 155 0.31 2.44 -21.18
N ALA A 156 -0.05 1.17 -21.07
CA ALA A 156 -0.02 0.23 -22.19
C ALA A 156 -1.08 0.53 -23.26
N SER A 157 -2.14 1.29 -22.92
CA SER A 157 -3.21 1.70 -23.84
C SER A 157 -2.97 3.04 -24.54
N LEU A 158 -1.89 3.76 -24.19
CA LEU A 158 -1.47 5.00 -24.83
C LEU A 158 -0.66 4.73 -26.08
#